data_b9b0a4db8a9e835937bd59b1d6424ea4
#
_entry.id   b9b0a4db8a9e835937bd59b1d6424ea4
#
_cell.length_a   1.000
_cell.length_b   1.000
_cell.length_c   1.000
_cell.angle_alpha   90.00
_cell.angle_beta   90.00
_cell.angle_gamma   90.00
#
_symmetry.space_group_name_H-M   'P 1'
#
loop_
_entity.id
_entity.type
_entity.pdbx_description
1 polymer ?
#
loop_
_entity_poly.entity_id
_entity_poly.type
_entity_poly.pdbx_seq_one_letter_code
_entity_poly.pdbx_strand_id
1 'polypeptide(L)'
;MKKPIFMNALIMIVLVAALPVFSQTQKQEEKPWDWDIKKVKTLVEQVRAGRDLTPQSWPGRAKVAVALSFDFDAETNALRDMDISPGLFSQGEYAARISVPRILALLEKYRIPASFFVPAVTVLLHPEEIKAIVEKRNHEIGMHGWIHERNSLLSEEEERRLMRKSYETLKGATGKAPAGIRTPSWDFSRSTLKLIRELGLIYDSSLMADDRPYELLEDGKPTGIVELPVEWLLDDYPYFGFSRYSSVRPHIKPMDVFEIWASEFEKAYEEGTLFVLTMHPKYIGHRSRIAMLEELVKHIQTHKDVWFATHEDIALYAKKSIED
;
A
#
# COMPACT_ATOMS: atom_id res chain seq x y z
N MET A 1 -74.10 55.56 6.85
CA MET A 1 -74.09 55.17 5.44
C MET A 1 -72.82 54.34 5.20
N LYS A 2 -72.92 53.00 5.11
CA LYS A 2 -71.83 52.06 4.88
C LYS A 2 -71.86 51.68 3.40
N LYS A 3 -70.75 51.88 2.68
CA LYS A 3 -70.56 51.40 1.30
C LYS A 3 -70.07 49.97 1.32
N PRO A 4 -70.54 49.09 0.41
CA PRO A 4 -70.08 47.73 0.28
C PRO A 4 -68.73 47.67 -0.51
N ILE A 5 -67.81 46.84 -0.06
CA ILE A 5 -66.56 46.49 -0.74
C ILE A 5 -66.87 45.29 -1.64
N PHE A 6 -66.69 45.47 -2.93
CA PHE A 6 -66.68 44.34 -3.92
C PHE A 6 -65.32 43.68 -3.87
N MET A 7 -65.32 42.39 -3.56
CA MET A 7 -64.11 41.55 -3.59
C MET A 7 -64.15 40.78 -4.91
N ASN A 8 -63.29 41.17 -5.84
CA ASN A 8 -63.04 40.42 -7.07
C ASN A 8 -62.19 39.18 -6.77
N ALA A 9 -62.78 38.02 -6.91
CA ALA A 9 -62.05 36.76 -6.87
C ALA A 9 -61.36 36.47 -8.22
N LEU A 10 -60.05 36.54 -8.23
CA LEU A 10 -59.24 36.15 -9.39
C LEU A 10 -59.02 34.65 -9.34
N ILE A 11 -59.67 33.90 -10.25
CA ILE A 11 -59.48 32.48 -10.40
C ILE A 11 -58.19 32.26 -11.19
N MET A 12 -57.13 31.82 -10.53
CA MET A 12 -55.89 31.42 -11.12
C MET A 12 -55.99 29.99 -11.59
N ILE A 13 -56.10 29.75 -12.87
CA ILE A 13 -56.03 28.41 -13.47
C ILE A 13 -54.56 28.00 -13.50
N VAL A 14 -54.15 27.10 -12.63
CA VAL A 14 -52.85 26.46 -12.68
C VAL A 14 -52.89 25.31 -13.71
N LEU A 15 -52.29 25.54 -14.85
CA LEU A 15 -52.00 24.49 -15.83
C LEU A 15 -50.87 23.63 -15.31
N VAL A 16 -51.19 22.46 -14.74
CA VAL A 16 -50.19 21.44 -14.39
C VAL A 16 -49.80 20.74 -15.70
N ALA A 17 -48.68 21.14 -16.26
CA ALA A 17 -48.03 20.40 -17.33
C ALA A 17 -47.50 19.08 -16.77
N ALA A 18 -48.11 17.97 -17.13
CA ALA A 18 -47.61 16.64 -16.82
C ALA A 18 -46.31 16.40 -17.61
N LEU A 19 -45.17 16.54 -16.95
CA LEU A 19 -43.88 16.08 -17.47
C LEU A 19 -43.91 14.55 -17.51
N PRO A 20 -43.46 13.92 -18.61
CA PRO A 20 -43.34 12.47 -18.66
C PRO A 20 -42.29 12.06 -17.62
N VAL A 21 -42.75 11.28 -16.63
CA VAL A 21 -41.87 10.57 -15.70
C VAL A 21 -41.18 9.50 -16.52
N PHE A 22 -39.97 9.79 -16.97
CA PHE A 22 -39.04 8.75 -17.42
C PHE A 22 -38.73 7.86 -16.22
N SER A 23 -39.47 6.78 -16.09
CA SER A 23 -39.12 5.68 -15.23
C SER A 23 -37.82 5.09 -15.77
N GLN A 24 -36.70 5.59 -15.28
CA GLN A 24 -35.43 4.83 -15.34
C GLN A 24 -35.69 3.57 -14.49
N THR A 25 -36.01 2.47 -15.14
CA THR A 25 -35.86 1.14 -14.56
C THR A 25 -34.40 1.00 -14.17
N GLN A 26 -34.06 1.34 -12.94
CA GLN A 26 -32.78 0.91 -12.34
C GLN A 26 -32.80 -0.63 -12.48
N LYS A 27 -31.94 -1.15 -13.36
CA LYS A 27 -31.63 -2.57 -13.35
C LYS A 27 -31.20 -2.87 -11.94
N GLN A 28 -32.01 -3.63 -11.21
CA GLN A 28 -31.66 -4.10 -9.89
C GLN A 28 -30.37 -4.92 -10.08
N GLU A 29 -29.25 -4.43 -9.57
CA GLU A 29 -28.00 -5.15 -9.68
C GLU A 29 -28.20 -6.53 -9.07
N GLU A 30 -27.88 -7.56 -9.83
CA GLU A 30 -27.95 -8.95 -9.42
C GLU A 30 -27.03 -9.14 -8.20
N LYS A 31 -27.60 -9.67 -7.12
CA LYS A 31 -26.87 -9.83 -5.87
C LYS A 31 -25.79 -10.93 -5.98
N PRO A 32 -24.68 -10.82 -5.27
CA PRO A 32 -23.56 -11.77 -5.40
C PRO A 32 -23.94 -13.25 -5.19
N TRP A 33 -24.92 -13.54 -4.34
CA TRP A 33 -25.38 -14.91 -4.09
C TRP A 33 -26.29 -15.48 -5.18
N ASP A 34 -26.73 -14.65 -6.13
CA ASP A 34 -27.51 -15.03 -7.31
C ASP A 34 -26.63 -15.18 -8.57
N TRP A 35 -25.33 -14.88 -8.46
CA TRP A 35 -24.42 -14.97 -9.59
C TRP A 35 -24.16 -16.42 -10.00
N ASP A 36 -24.14 -16.68 -11.29
CA ASP A 36 -23.70 -17.97 -11.80
C ASP A 36 -22.20 -18.19 -11.56
N ILE A 37 -21.80 -19.46 -11.50
CA ILE A 37 -20.40 -19.82 -11.22
C ILE A 37 -19.42 -19.33 -12.29
N LYS A 38 -19.86 -19.15 -13.54
CA LYS A 38 -19.04 -18.63 -14.61
C LYS A 38 -18.69 -17.17 -14.36
N LYS A 39 -19.66 -16.36 -13.95
CA LYS A 39 -19.46 -14.97 -13.55
C LYS A 39 -18.49 -14.88 -12.36
N VAL A 40 -18.71 -15.72 -11.33
CA VAL A 40 -17.81 -15.76 -10.16
C VAL A 40 -16.38 -16.09 -10.57
N LYS A 41 -16.18 -17.14 -11.38
CA LYS A 41 -14.85 -17.50 -11.89
C LYS A 41 -14.21 -16.36 -12.68
N THR A 42 -14.93 -15.72 -13.60
CA THR A 42 -14.40 -14.60 -14.38
C THR A 42 -13.95 -13.44 -13.48
N LEU A 43 -14.66 -13.16 -12.39
CA LEU A 43 -14.28 -12.10 -11.45
C LEU A 43 -13.02 -12.47 -10.64
N VAL A 44 -12.93 -13.73 -10.21
CA VAL A 44 -11.83 -14.21 -9.36
C VAL A 44 -10.55 -14.43 -10.17
N GLU A 45 -10.66 -14.81 -11.44
CA GLU A 45 -9.52 -15.11 -12.31
C GLU A 45 -8.81 -13.86 -12.88
N GLN A 46 -9.35 -12.66 -12.65
CA GLN A 46 -8.76 -11.42 -13.19
C GLN A 46 -7.30 -11.22 -12.76
N VAL A 47 -7.00 -11.43 -11.48
CA VAL A 47 -5.64 -11.41 -10.95
C VAL A 47 -5.48 -12.58 -10.00
N ARG A 48 -4.49 -13.43 -10.25
CA ARG A 48 -4.22 -14.65 -9.47
C ARG A 48 -2.74 -14.87 -9.24
N ALA A 49 -2.42 -15.64 -8.22
CA ALA A 49 -1.09 -16.19 -8.04
C ALA A 49 -0.80 -17.24 -9.12
N GLY A 50 0.38 -17.11 -9.72
CA GLY A 50 0.94 -18.05 -10.67
C GLY A 50 1.97 -18.97 -10.01
N ARG A 51 3.10 -19.17 -10.69
CA ARG A 51 4.17 -20.03 -10.20
C ARG A 51 4.94 -19.41 -9.03
N ASP A 52 5.42 -20.26 -8.15
CA ASP A 52 6.40 -19.92 -7.11
C ASP A 52 7.72 -19.48 -7.77
N LEU A 53 8.27 -18.36 -7.32
CA LEU A 53 9.51 -17.77 -7.79
C LEU A 53 10.64 -17.88 -6.75
N THR A 54 10.45 -18.67 -5.70
CA THR A 54 11.46 -18.88 -4.66
C THR A 54 12.69 -19.56 -5.29
N PRO A 55 13.87 -18.94 -5.23
CA PRO A 55 15.08 -19.56 -5.78
C PRO A 55 15.54 -20.71 -4.86
N GLN A 56 16.37 -21.61 -5.40
CA GLN A 56 17.00 -22.66 -4.59
C GLN A 56 17.88 -22.11 -3.45
N SER A 57 18.44 -20.93 -3.63
CA SER A 57 19.13 -20.16 -2.60
C SER A 57 19.17 -18.71 -3.00
N TRP A 58 19.17 -17.83 -2.03
CA TRP A 58 19.33 -16.38 -2.23
C TRP A 58 20.81 -15.99 -2.45
N PRO A 59 21.12 -14.75 -2.83
CA PRO A 59 22.49 -14.27 -3.02
C PRO A 59 23.39 -14.59 -1.82
N GLY A 60 24.66 -14.94 -2.12
CA GLY A 60 25.59 -15.34 -1.08
C GLY A 60 25.32 -16.71 -0.45
N ARG A 61 24.45 -17.51 -1.04
CA ARG A 61 23.91 -18.78 -0.52
C ARG A 61 23.04 -18.60 0.73
N ALA A 62 22.44 -17.42 0.84
CA ALA A 62 21.52 -17.17 1.93
C ALA A 62 20.30 -18.09 1.84
N LYS A 63 19.81 -18.51 3.00
CA LYS A 63 18.66 -19.38 3.15
C LYS A 63 17.36 -18.62 3.06
N VAL A 64 17.32 -17.38 3.59
CA VAL A 64 16.15 -16.53 3.63
C VAL A 64 16.49 -15.13 3.12
N ALA A 65 15.57 -14.52 2.37
CA ALA A 65 15.60 -13.10 2.08
C ALA A 65 14.77 -12.34 3.10
N VAL A 66 15.28 -11.20 3.56
CA VAL A 66 14.60 -10.31 4.52
C VAL A 66 14.44 -8.94 3.92
N ALA A 67 13.19 -8.53 3.72
CA ALA A 67 12.82 -7.21 3.24
C ALA A 67 12.19 -6.38 4.36
N LEU A 68 12.91 -5.39 4.86
CA LEU A 68 12.32 -4.38 5.73
C LEU A 68 11.78 -3.25 4.87
N SER A 69 10.51 -2.90 5.04
CA SER A 69 9.88 -1.82 4.28
C SER A 69 9.15 -0.82 5.15
N PHE A 70 9.07 0.41 4.65
CA PHE A 70 8.46 1.53 5.34
C PHE A 70 7.52 2.27 4.39
N ASP A 71 6.21 2.23 4.70
CA ASP A 71 5.20 3.01 3.99
C ASP A 71 5.21 4.43 4.59
N PHE A 72 5.90 5.35 3.90
CA PHE A 72 6.11 6.72 4.38
C PHE A 72 4.97 7.63 3.93
N ASP A 73 3.80 7.43 4.51
CA ASP A 73 2.57 8.16 4.19
C ASP A 73 2.58 9.62 4.63
N ALA A 74 3.25 9.93 5.73
CA ALA A 74 3.23 11.25 6.36
C ALA A 74 1.78 11.74 6.59
N GLU A 75 1.37 12.88 5.98
CA GLU A 75 0.04 13.48 6.10
C GLU A 75 -0.99 12.95 5.11
N THR A 76 -0.58 12.15 4.12
CA THR A 76 -1.42 11.83 2.95
C THR A 76 -2.70 11.07 3.29
N ASN A 77 -2.69 10.19 4.31
CA ASN A 77 -3.90 9.52 4.76
C ASN A 77 -4.97 10.51 5.24
N ALA A 78 -4.57 11.53 6.01
CA ALA A 78 -5.47 12.55 6.50
C ALA A 78 -5.98 13.42 5.35
N LEU A 79 -5.11 13.80 4.42
CA LEU A 79 -5.48 14.55 3.23
C LEU A 79 -6.48 13.80 2.34
N ARG A 80 -6.23 12.52 2.09
CA ARG A 80 -7.16 11.64 1.34
C ARG A 80 -8.55 11.60 1.97
N ASP A 81 -8.61 11.50 3.29
CA ASP A 81 -9.87 11.42 4.03
C ASP A 81 -10.53 12.81 4.25
N MET A 82 -9.92 13.86 3.68
CA MET A 82 -10.34 15.26 3.89
C MET A 82 -10.38 15.69 5.37
N ASP A 83 -9.61 15.03 6.22
CA ASP A 83 -9.40 15.44 7.60
C ASP A 83 -8.21 16.40 7.66
N ILE A 84 -8.51 17.70 7.52
CA ILE A 84 -7.52 18.78 7.49
C ILE A 84 -7.14 19.27 8.91
N SER A 85 -7.28 18.44 9.91
CA SER A 85 -6.95 18.77 11.30
C SER A 85 -5.44 18.90 11.50
N PRO A 86 -4.93 20.04 12.05
CA PRO A 86 -3.52 20.18 12.42
C PRO A 86 -3.05 19.08 13.39
N GLY A 87 -3.94 18.53 14.22
CA GLY A 87 -3.63 17.44 15.13
C GLY A 87 -3.28 16.13 14.41
N LEU A 88 -3.89 15.84 13.26
CA LEU A 88 -3.53 14.68 12.43
C LEU A 88 -2.31 14.97 11.58
N PHE A 89 -2.18 16.16 11.01
CA PHE A 89 -0.99 16.55 10.27
C PHE A 89 0.28 16.47 11.12
N SER A 90 0.20 16.82 12.41
CA SER A 90 1.34 16.70 13.33
C SER A 90 1.86 15.26 13.51
N GLN A 91 1.03 14.24 13.22
CA GLN A 91 1.49 12.84 13.22
C GLN A 91 2.29 12.53 11.96
N GLY A 92 1.91 13.08 10.81
CA GLY A 92 2.66 13.01 9.57
C GLY A 92 3.99 13.75 9.68
N GLU A 93 3.96 14.98 10.22
CA GLU A 93 5.16 15.77 10.53
C GLU A 93 6.12 15.01 11.48
N TYR A 94 5.60 14.32 12.50
CA TYR A 94 6.41 13.48 13.38
C TYR A 94 7.09 12.34 12.61
N ALA A 95 6.38 11.71 11.66
CA ALA A 95 6.94 10.66 10.83
C ALA A 95 8.16 11.15 10.04
N ALA A 96 8.04 12.31 9.39
CA ALA A 96 9.13 12.92 8.64
C ALA A 96 10.25 13.39 9.58
N ARG A 97 9.93 14.32 10.47
CA ARG A 97 10.90 15.07 11.27
C ARG A 97 11.67 14.20 12.27
N ILE A 98 11.05 13.17 12.85
CA ILE A 98 11.61 12.40 13.96
C ILE A 98 11.84 10.95 13.57
N SER A 99 10.86 10.31 12.94
CA SER A 99 10.89 8.86 12.73
C SER A 99 11.82 8.46 11.61
N VAL A 100 11.76 9.11 10.46
CA VAL A 100 12.65 8.81 9.32
C VAL A 100 14.13 8.93 9.72
N PRO A 101 14.60 10.00 10.37
CA PRO A 101 16.00 10.06 10.84
C PRO A 101 16.38 8.92 11.81
N ARG A 102 15.47 8.50 12.71
CA ARG A 102 15.72 7.38 13.63
C ARG A 102 15.82 6.05 12.89
N ILE A 103 14.93 5.81 11.94
CA ILE A 103 14.93 4.61 11.11
C ILE A 103 16.23 4.54 10.31
N LEU A 104 16.60 5.62 9.64
CA LEU A 104 17.85 5.69 8.87
C LEU A 104 19.09 5.44 9.74
N ALA A 105 19.12 6.00 10.95
CA ALA A 105 20.22 5.76 11.89
C ALA A 105 20.28 4.28 12.34
N LEU A 106 19.14 3.62 12.54
CA LEU A 106 19.10 2.20 12.86
C LEU A 106 19.58 1.35 11.67
N LEU A 107 19.07 1.60 10.48
CA LEU A 107 19.46 0.88 9.26
C LEU A 107 20.95 1.03 8.97
N GLU A 108 21.51 2.24 9.14
CA GLU A 108 22.94 2.51 8.99
C GLU A 108 23.78 1.76 10.03
N LYS A 109 23.37 1.77 11.31
CA LYS A 109 24.04 1.06 12.40
C LYS A 109 24.21 -0.43 12.10
N TYR A 110 23.20 -1.06 11.54
CA TYR A 110 23.19 -2.48 11.23
C TYR A 110 23.52 -2.79 9.76
N ARG A 111 23.79 -1.77 8.94
CA ARG A 111 24.10 -1.87 7.49
C ARG A 111 23.03 -2.63 6.70
N ILE A 112 21.77 -2.33 6.99
CA ILE A 112 20.62 -2.99 6.38
C ILE A 112 20.03 -2.09 5.29
N PRO A 113 19.87 -2.58 4.05
CA PRO A 113 19.05 -1.93 3.04
C PRO A 113 17.56 -2.04 3.39
N ALA A 114 16.76 -1.11 2.88
CA ALA A 114 15.31 -1.12 3.08
C ALA A 114 14.60 -0.46 1.90
N SER A 115 13.31 -0.78 1.73
CA SER A 115 12.45 -0.13 0.75
C SER A 115 11.51 0.86 1.43
N PHE A 116 11.40 2.05 0.86
CA PHE A 116 10.44 3.07 1.29
C PHE A 116 9.38 3.22 0.20
N PHE A 117 8.15 2.84 0.49
CA PHE A 117 7.01 3.09 -0.38
C PHE A 117 6.41 4.44 -0.03
N VAL A 118 6.41 5.36 -0.99
CA VAL A 118 6.15 6.77 -0.71
C VAL A 118 5.06 7.30 -1.62
N PRO A 119 3.95 7.84 -1.05
CA PRO A 119 2.99 8.62 -1.83
C PRO A 119 3.68 9.83 -2.47
N ALA A 120 3.37 10.13 -3.73
CA ALA A 120 4.06 11.21 -4.42
C ALA A 120 3.83 12.59 -3.78
N VAL A 121 2.70 12.82 -3.11
CA VAL A 121 2.45 14.04 -2.32
C VAL A 121 3.41 14.13 -1.13
N THR A 122 3.73 13.02 -0.47
CA THR A 122 4.74 12.98 0.61
C THR A 122 6.12 13.42 0.10
N VAL A 123 6.50 12.97 -1.11
CA VAL A 123 7.76 13.41 -1.76
C VAL A 123 7.81 14.93 -1.93
N LEU A 124 6.67 15.53 -2.30
CA LEU A 124 6.57 16.99 -2.49
C LEU A 124 6.55 17.77 -1.16
N LEU A 125 6.00 17.18 -0.10
CA LEU A 125 5.92 17.80 1.23
C LEU A 125 7.22 17.69 2.02
N HIS A 126 7.97 16.59 1.84
CA HIS A 126 9.15 16.23 2.63
C HIS A 126 10.39 15.93 1.78
N PRO A 127 10.81 16.86 0.90
CA PRO A 127 11.91 16.62 -0.04
C PRO A 127 13.27 16.36 0.65
N GLU A 128 13.49 16.91 1.84
CA GLU A 128 14.76 16.70 2.58
C GLU A 128 14.86 15.29 3.12
N GLU A 129 13.76 14.70 3.61
CA GLU A 129 13.72 13.32 4.07
C GLU A 129 13.90 12.34 2.91
N ILE A 130 13.27 12.63 1.76
CA ILE A 130 13.46 11.84 0.52
C ILE A 130 14.92 11.88 0.10
N LYS A 131 15.52 13.05 0.08
CA LYS A 131 16.94 13.22 -0.23
C LYS A 131 17.82 12.42 0.74
N ALA A 132 17.55 12.48 2.04
CA ALA A 132 18.29 11.72 3.05
C ALA A 132 18.20 10.20 2.84
N ILE A 133 17.04 9.67 2.41
CA ILE A 133 16.88 8.25 2.05
C ILE A 133 17.73 7.91 0.82
N VAL A 134 17.63 8.71 -0.25
CA VAL A 134 18.33 8.47 -1.53
C VAL A 134 19.86 8.56 -1.38
N GLU A 135 20.37 9.50 -0.57
CA GLU A 135 21.80 9.70 -0.37
C GLU A 135 22.49 8.50 0.28
N LYS A 136 21.78 7.69 1.04
CA LYS A 136 22.31 6.46 1.65
C LYS A 136 22.59 5.35 0.62
N ARG A 137 22.12 5.48 -0.64
CA ARG A 137 22.40 4.64 -1.82
C ARG A 137 22.06 3.15 -1.72
N ASN A 138 21.72 2.65 -0.55
CA ASN A 138 21.33 1.25 -0.32
C ASN A 138 19.85 1.08 -0.01
N HIS A 139 19.08 2.16 -0.10
CA HIS A 139 17.64 2.12 0.08
C HIS A 139 16.93 2.33 -1.26
N GLU A 140 15.75 1.74 -1.36
CA GLU A 140 14.84 1.88 -2.49
C GLU A 140 13.74 2.86 -2.16
N ILE A 141 13.28 3.63 -3.16
CA ILE A 141 12.00 4.34 -3.12
C ILE A 141 11.07 3.73 -4.15
N GLY A 142 10.03 3.05 -3.66
CA GLY A 142 8.94 2.48 -4.44
C GLY A 142 7.70 3.39 -4.45
N MET A 143 6.77 3.11 -5.37
CA MET A 143 5.50 3.84 -5.48
C MET A 143 4.53 3.46 -4.37
N HIS A 144 3.76 4.45 -3.88
CA HIS A 144 2.65 4.25 -2.94
C HIS A 144 1.43 5.16 -3.24
N GLY A 145 1.05 5.22 -4.52
CA GLY A 145 -0.02 6.10 -4.98
C GLY A 145 0.39 7.58 -5.06
N TRP A 146 -0.60 8.44 -5.38
CA TRP A 146 -0.42 9.88 -5.43
C TRP A 146 -0.58 10.52 -4.04
N ILE A 147 -1.74 10.28 -3.37
CA ILE A 147 -2.12 10.85 -2.07
C ILE A 147 -2.67 9.75 -1.15
N HIS A 148 -2.17 8.53 -1.30
CA HIS A 148 -2.65 7.35 -0.58
C HIS A 148 -4.13 7.03 -0.91
N GLU A 149 -4.53 7.21 -2.17
CA GLU A 149 -5.88 6.91 -2.67
C GLU A 149 -6.22 5.42 -2.62
N ARG A 150 -7.52 5.11 -2.63
CA ARG A 150 -8.01 3.73 -2.74
C ARG A 150 -8.24 3.41 -4.21
N ASN A 151 -7.41 2.54 -4.77
CA ASN A 151 -7.43 2.20 -6.19
C ASN A 151 -8.77 1.60 -6.62
N SER A 152 -9.38 0.76 -5.78
CA SER A 152 -10.67 0.10 -6.07
C SER A 152 -11.85 1.06 -6.21
N LEU A 153 -11.71 2.30 -5.75
CA LEU A 153 -12.73 3.35 -5.85
C LEU A 153 -12.53 4.26 -7.07
N LEU A 154 -11.45 4.10 -7.82
CA LEU A 154 -11.13 4.89 -8.98
C LEU A 154 -11.63 4.24 -10.26
N SER A 155 -11.94 5.06 -11.26
CA SER A 155 -12.02 4.59 -12.64
C SER A 155 -10.62 4.24 -13.17
N GLU A 156 -10.52 3.35 -14.14
CA GLU A 156 -9.23 3.00 -14.77
C GLU A 156 -8.49 4.24 -15.30
N GLU A 157 -9.19 5.20 -15.82
CA GLU A 157 -8.61 6.44 -16.33
C GLU A 157 -8.00 7.30 -15.21
N GLU A 158 -8.72 7.43 -14.08
CA GLU A 158 -8.22 8.17 -12.91
C GLU A 158 -7.03 7.48 -12.28
N GLU A 159 -7.11 6.15 -12.09
CA GLU A 159 -6.00 5.36 -11.55
C GLU A 159 -4.76 5.49 -12.45
N ARG A 160 -4.90 5.32 -13.77
CA ARG A 160 -3.82 5.51 -14.74
C ARG A 160 -3.19 6.89 -14.64
N ARG A 161 -4.00 7.93 -14.57
CA ARG A 161 -3.53 9.30 -14.44
C ARG A 161 -2.75 9.52 -13.14
N LEU A 162 -3.24 9.01 -12.01
CA LEU A 162 -2.60 9.17 -10.71
C LEU A 162 -1.32 8.34 -10.62
N MET A 163 -1.33 7.09 -11.07
CA MET A 163 -0.14 6.23 -11.10
C MET A 163 0.97 6.85 -11.96
N ARG A 164 0.64 7.33 -13.17
CA ARG A 164 1.62 7.99 -14.03
C ARG A 164 2.17 9.26 -13.40
N LYS A 165 1.30 10.09 -12.80
CA LYS A 165 1.71 11.29 -12.07
C LYS A 165 2.65 10.96 -10.91
N SER A 166 2.35 9.90 -10.15
CA SER A 166 3.20 9.42 -9.07
C SER A 166 4.56 8.98 -9.58
N TYR A 167 4.58 8.13 -10.59
CA TYR A 167 5.80 7.62 -11.22
C TYR A 167 6.73 8.76 -11.66
N GLU A 168 6.22 9.73 -12.40
CA GLU A 168 7.03 10.86 -12.90
C GLU A 168 7.52 11.76 -11.74
N THR A 169 6.70 11.94 -10.71
CA THR A 169 7.10 12.75 -9.55
C THR A 169 8.23 12.06 -8.77
N LEU A 170 8.11 10.76 -8.49
CA LEU A 170 9.16 10.00 -7.79
C LEU A 170 10.45 9.98 -8.62
N LYS A 171 10.36 9.68 -9.92
CA LYS A 171 11.50 9.68 -10.83
C LYS A 171 12.22 11.04 -10.87
N GLY A 172 11.45 12.12 -10.93
CA GLY A 172 12.01 13.48 -10.93
C GLY A 172 12.71 13.85 -9.62
N ALA A 173 12.15 13.44 -8.47
CA ALA A 173 12.69 13.76 -7.15
C ALA A 173 13.92 12.89 -6.77
N THR A 174 13.94 11.62 -7.18
CA THR A 174 14.99 10.67 -6.81
C THR A 174 16.09 10.53 -7.86
N GLY A 175 15.84 10.97 -9.09
CA GLY A 175 16.72 10.73 -10.24
C GLY A 175 16.70 9.29 -10.76
N LYS A 176 15.92 8.38 -10.15
CA LYS A 176 15.76 6.98 -10.52
C LYS A 176 14.28 6.66 -10.71
N ALA A 177 13.94 5.93 -11.75
CA ALA A 177 12.59 5.41 -11.93
C ALA A 177 12.28 4.38 -10.84
N PRO A 178 11.09 4.42 -10.20
CA PRO A 178 10.69 3.36 -9.27
C PRO A 178 10.60 2.01 -9.99
N ALA A 179 11.08 0.96 -9.35
CA ALA A 179 11.07 -0.39 -9.90
C ALA A 179 9.75 -1.13 -9.63
N GLY A 180 9.06 -0.75 -8.56
CA GLY A 180 7.82 -1.41 -8.16
C GLY A 180 6.88 -0.52 -7.37
N ILE A 181 5.80 -1.12 -6.93
CA ILE A 181 4.71 -0.46 -6.21
C ILE A 181 4.26 -1.31 -5.04
N ARG A 182 3.81 -0.64 -3.98
CA ARG A 182 2.85 -1.12 -3.00
C ARG A 182 1.64 -0.22 -3.09
N THR A 183 0.45 -0.78 -3.35
CA THR A 183 -0.76 0.02 -3.43
C THR A 183 -1.17 0.53 -2.05
N PRO A 184 -1.69 1.78 -1.94
CA PRO A 184 -2.15 2.30 -0.66
C PRO A 184 -3.18 1.38 0.01
N SER A 185 -2.98 1.09 1.30
CA SER A 185 -3.84 0.15 2.07
C SER A 185 -3.92 -1.25 1.44
N TRP A 186 -2.97 -1.62 0.59
CA TRP A 186 -2.97 -2.86 -0.20
C TRP A 186 -4.24 -3.04 -1.05
N ASP A 187 -4.85 -1.91 -1.41
CA ASP A 187 -6.09 -1.85 -2.18
C ASP A 187 -5.79 -1.95 -3.67
N PHE A 188 -6.03 -3.13 -4.23
CA PHE A 188 -5.70 -3.50 -5.60
C PHE A 188 -6.97 -3.53 -6.47
N SER A 189 -7.06 -2.66 -7.48
CA SER A 189 -8.18 -2.60 -8.40
C SER A 189 -8.05 -3.64 -9.52
N ARG A 190 -9.11 -3.76 -10.33
CA ARG A 190 -9.08 -4.60 -11.53
C ARG A 190 -8.09 -4.09 -12.59
N SER A 191 -7.76 -2.81 -12.57
CA SER A 191 -6.89 -2.18 -13.55
C SER A 191 -5.43 -2.12 -13.10
N THR A 192 -5.18 -2.26 -11.79
CA THR A 192 -3.86 -2.03 -11.19
C THR A 192 -2.76 -2.85 -11.87
N LEU A 193 -2.96 -4.17 -12.07
CA LEU A 193 -1.94 -5.03 -12.69
C LEU A 193 -1.59 -4.60 -14.13
N LYS A 194 -2.61 -4.27 -14.94
CA LYS A 194 -2.42 -3.71 -16.26
C LYS A 194 -1.60 -2.42 -16.24
N LEU A 195 -1.89 -1.53 -15.29
CA LEU A 195 -1.21 -0.24 -15.16
C LEU A 195 0.23 -0.37 -14.65
N ILE A 196 0.51 -1.34 -13.75
CA ILE A 196 1.85 -1.74 -13.33
C ILE A 196 2.68 -2.11 -14.57
N ARG A 197 2.12 -2.94 -15.46
CA ARG A 197 2.79 -3.36 -16.71
C ARG A 197 2.97 -2.19 -17.70
N GLU A 198 1.97 -1.32 -17.85
CA GLU A 198 2.06 -0.13 -18.72
C GLU A 198 3.18 0.84 -18.29
N LEU A 199 3.46 0.92 -16.97
CA LEU A 199 4.54 1.74 -16.42
C LEU A 199 5.91 1.06 -16.48
N GLY A 200 5.97 -0.23 -16.84
CA GLY A 200 7.20 -1.01 -16.87
C GLY A 200 7.78 -1.34 -15.49
N LEU A 201 6.92 -1.35 -14.45
CA LEU A 201 7.31 -1.82 -13.12
C LEU A 201 7.56 -3.34 -13.17
N ILE A 202 8.44 -3.82 -12.30
CA ILE A 202 8.86 -5.23 -12.29
C ILE A 202 8.22 -6.04 -11.18
N TYR A 203 7.70 -5.37 -10.12
CA TYR A 203 7.06 -6.05 -9.00
C TYR A 203 5.90 -5.22 -8.41
N ASP A 204 5.03 -5.94 -7.72
CA ASP A 204 4.06 -5.46 -6.75
C ASP A 204 4.35 -6.03 -5.35
N SER A 205 3.87 -5.38 -4.30
CA SER A 205 3.94 -5.87 -2.93
C SER A 205 2.67 -5.50 -2.16
N SER A 206 1.52 -5.96 -2.67
CA SER A 206 0.20 -5.59 -2.14
C SER A 206 -0.72 -6.79 -1.92
N LEU A 207 -0.42 -7.95 -2.50
CA LEU A 207 -1.29 -9.11 -2.49
C LEU A 207 -0.81 -10.18 -1.51
N MET A 208 -1.68 -11.14 -1.16
CA MET A 208 -1.53 -12.06 -0.03
C MET A 208 -1.88 -13.50 -0.40
N ALA A 209 -1.53 -13.93 -1.62
CA ALA A 209 -1.97 -15.26 -2.08
C ALA A 209 -0.96 -16.38 -1.79
N ASP A 210 0.22 -16.05 -1.28
CA ASP A 210 1.28 -17.00 -0.89
C ASP A 210 2.19 -16.33 0.16
N ASP A 211 3.00 -17.11 0.88
CA ASP A 211 4.08 -16.63 1.75
C ASP A 211 5.42 -16.48 1.01
N ARG A 212 5.45 -16.84 -0.26
CA ARG A 212 6.60 -16.88 -1.15
C ARG A 212 6.45 -15.88 -2.29
N PRO A 213 7.55 -15.41 -2.89
CA PRO A 213 7.44 -14.61 -4.10
C PRO A 213 6.80 -15.45 -5.22
N TYR A 214 5.85 -14.86 -5.93
CA TYR A 214 5.17 -15.54 -7.03
C TYR A 214 4.95 -14.64 -8.25
N GLU A 215 4.73 -15.25 -9.41
CA GLU A 215 4.37 -14.51 -10.61
C GLU A 215 2.87 -14.16 -10.60
N LEU A 216 2.52 -12.92 -10.92
CA LEU A 216 1.13 -12.52 -11.09
C LEU A 216 0.58 -13.00 -12.45
N LEU A 217 -0.62 -13.56 -12.42
CA LEU A 217 -1.41 -13.90 -13.60
C LEU A 217 -2.50 -12.86 -13.83
N GLU A 218 -2.72 -12.48 -15.09
CA GLU A 218 -3.87 -11.71 -15.56
C GLU A 218 -4.71 -12.60 -16.47
N ASP A 219 -5.97 -12.83 -16.10
CA ASP A 219 -6.88 -13.75 -16.82
C ASP A 219 -6.24 -15.13 -17.10
N GLY A 220 -5.55 -15.67 -16.09
CA GLY A 220 -4.86 -16.96 -16.15
C GLY A 220 -3.56 -16.97 -16.96
N LYS A 221 -3.06 -15.82 -17.42
CA LYS A 221 -1.83 -15.71 -18.23
C LYS A 221 -0.70 -15.09 -17.43
N PRO A 222 0.52 -15.62 -17.52
CA PRO A 222 1.72 -15.05 -16.92
C PRO A 222 1.96 -13.60 -17.38
N THR A 223 2.34 -12.73 -16.44
CA THR A 223 2.56 -11.31 -16.72
C THR A 223 4.03 -10.89 -16.65
N GLY A 224 4.88 -11.69 -16.05
CA GLY A 224 6.27 -11.34 -15.75
C GLY A 224 6.41 -10.36 -14.59
N ILE A 225 5.33 -10.04 -13.87
CA ILE A 225 5.34 -9.21 -12.67
C ILE A 225 5.52 -10.13 -11.45
N VAL A 226 6.50 -9.80 -10.62
CA VAL A 226 6.76 -10.50 -9.36
C VAL A 226 5.88 -9.90 -8.28
N GLU A 227 5.17 -10.73 -7.54
CA GLU A 227 4.55 -10.35 -6.27
C GLU A 227 5.50 -10.69 -5.12
N LEU A 228 5.77 -9.70 -4.28
CA LEU A 228 6.42 -9.88 -2.98
C LEU A 228 5.35 -9.74 -1.92
N PRO A 229 4.75 -10.87 -1.48
CA PRO A 229 3.51 -10.85 -0.74
C PRO A 229 3.63 -10.15 0.62
N VAL A 230 2.53 -9.55 1.03
CA VAL A 230 2.35 -8.92 2.33
C VAL A 230 1.40 -9.73 3.20
N GLU A 231 1.44 -9.51 4.52
CA GLU A 231 0.56 -10.17 5.48
C GLU A 231 0.26 -9.21 6.63
N TRP A 232 -0.99 -9.17 7.11
CA TRP A 232 -1.44 -8.22 8.13
C TRP A 232 -0.75 -8.38 9.48
N LEU A 233 -0.30 -9.60 9.84
CA LEU A 233 0.49 -9.83 11.07
C LEU A 233 1.91 -9.26 10.94
N LEU A 234 2.38 -9.05 9.72
CA LEU A 234 3.68 -8.45 9.41
C LEU A 234 3.56 -6.95 9.01
N ASP A 235 2.55 -6.28 9.57
CA ASP A 235 2.33 -4.84 9.43
C ASP A 235 2.21 -4.21 10.84
N ASP A 236 2.87 -3.07 11.08
CA ASP A 236 2.82 -2.39 12.37
C ASP A 236 1.49 -1.63 12.62
N TYR A 237 0.74 -1.32 11.55
CA TYR A 237 -0.52 -0.58 11.67
C TYR A 237 -1.59 -1.30 12.49
N PRO A 238 -1.88 -2.61 12.31
CA PRO A 238 -2.86 -3.33 13.11
C PRO A 238 -2.59 -3.32 14.60
N TYR A 239 -1.32 -3.20 15.01
CA TYR A 239 -0.90 -3.21 16.41
C TYR A 239 -0.82 -1.82 17.03
N PHE A 240 -0.40 -0.81 16.28
CA PHE A 240 -0.02 0.50 16.78
C PHE A 240 -0.84 1.66 16.20
N GLY A 241 -1.63 1.39 15.18
CA GLY A 241 -2.54 2.37 14.59
C GLY A 241 -3.60 2.81 15.60
N PHE A 242 -3.81 4.13 15.72
CA PHE A 242 -4.78 4.69 16.64
C PHE A 242 -5.68 5.69 15.92
N SER A 243 -6.98 5.52 16.09
CA SER A 243 -7.96 6.54 15.67
C SER A 243 -8.80 6.95 16.86
N ARG A 244 -8.86 8.27 17.12
CA ARG A 244 -9.69 8.81 18.21
C ARG A 244 -11.19 8.64 17.97
N TYR A 245 -11.59 8.42 16.72
CA TYR A 245 -12.99 8.30 16.30
C TYR A 245 -13.44 6.86 16.08
N SER A 246 -12.54 5.90 16.18
CA SER A 246 -12.83 4.47 16.09
C SER A 246 -12.94 3.84 17.48
N SER A 247 -13.78 2.81 17.62
CA SER A 247 -13.81 1.95 18.80
C SER A 247 -12.57 1.05 18.89
N VAL A 248 -11.89 0.80 17.76
CA VAL A 248 -10.66 0.00 17.70
C VAL A 248 -9.48 0.86 18.13
N ARG A 249 -8.89 0.52 19.27
CA ARG A 249 -7.78 1.25 19.89
C ARG A 249 -6.73 0.24 20.38
N PRO A 250 -5.92 -0.32 19.48
CA PRO A 250 -4.91 -1.28 19.88
C PRO A 250 -3.86 -0.58 20.75
N HIS A 251 -3.59 -1.18 21.90
CA HIS A 251 -2.51 -0.80 22.81
C HIS A 251 -1.72 -2.04 23.17
N ILE A 252 -1.02 -2.59 22.16
CA ILE A 252 -0.22 -3.80 22.31
C ILE A 252 1.16 -3.42 22.83
N LYS A 253 1.71 -4.23 23.70
CA LYS A 253 3.09 -4.06 24.14
C LYS A 253 4.03 -4.32 22.95
N PRO A 254 5.02 -3.44 22.70
CA PRO A 254 5.93 -3.66 21.58
C PRO A 254 6.62 -5.03 21.61
N MET A 255 6.95 -5.58 22.78
CA MET A 255 7.59 -6.89 22.87
C MET A 255 6.67 -8.06 22.54
N ASP A 256 5.35 -7.94 22.72
CA ASP A 256 4.41 -8.96 22.26
C ASP A 256 4.40 -8.99 20.70
N VAL A 257 4.52 -7.82 20.04
CA VAL A 257 4.66 -7.74 18.59
C VAL A 257 6.02 -8.29 18.11
N PHE A 258 7.09 -8.04 18.88
CA PHE A 258 8.39 -8.67 18.62
C PHE A 258 8.28 -10.19 18.59
N GLU A 259 7.60 -10.80 19.57
CA GLU A 259 7.42 -12.26 19.65
C GLU A 259 6.68 -12.82 18.43
N ILE A 260 5.65 -12.11 17.96
CA ILE A 260 4.93 -12.47 16.73
C ILE A 260 5.88 -12.42 15.52
N TRP A 261 6.53 -11.29 15.29
CA TRP A 261 7.39 -11.09 14.13
C TRP A 261 8.64 -11.99 14.13
N ALA A 262 9.20 -12.26 15.32
CA ALA A 262 10.30 -13.20 15.45
C ALA A 262 9.86 -14.62 15.10
N SER A 263 8.66 -15.05 15.53
CA SER A 263 8.12 -16.37 15.21
C SER A 263 7.87 -16.56 13.72
N GLU A 264 7.34 -15.53 13.04
CA GLU A 264 7.15 -15.51 11.58
C GLU A 264 8.50 -15.56 10.85
N PHE A 265 9.48 -14.79 11.30
CA PHE A 265 10.83 -14.87 10.74
C PHE A 265 11.46 -16.26 10.93
N GLU A 266 11.35 -16.85 12.11
CA GLU A 266 11.89 -18.20 12.36
C GLU A 266 11.31 -19.22 11.37
N LYS A 267 10.01 -19.11 11.09
CA LYS A 267 9.36 -20.01 10.14
C LYS A 267 9.81 -19.76 8.71
N ALA A 268 9.89 -18.51 8.27
CA ALA A 268 10.42 -18.15 6.96
C ALA A 268 11.89 -18.61 6.80
N TYR A 269 12.70 -18.50 7.86
CA TYR A 269 14.06 -19.01 7.87
C TYR A 269 14.12 -20.53 7.79
N GLU A 270 13.26 -21.25 8.53
CA GLU A 270 13.17 -22.70 8.48
C GLU A 270 12.82 -23.20 7.07
N GLU A 271 11.84 -22.57 6.44
CA GLU A 271 11.34 -22.89 5.11
C GLU A 271 12.28 -22.45 3.97
N GLY A 272 13.19 -21.53 4.25
CA GLY A 272 14.15 -21.04 3.24
C GLY A 272 13.54 -20.12 2.21
N THR A 273 12.62 -19.27 2.60
CA THR A 273 11.84 -18.41 1.70
C THR A 273 12.06 -16.91 1.92
N LEU A 274 11.03 -16.15 2.19
CA LEU A 274 11.00 -14.71 2.22
C LEU A 274 10.34 -14.22 3.53
N PHE A 275 10.92 -13.18 4.14
CA PHE A 275 10.31 -12.44 5.25
C PHE A 275 10.15 -10.98 4.84
N VAL A 276 8.92 -10.53 4.62
CA VAL A 276 8.57 -9.14 4.28
C VAL A 276 7.91 -8.49 5.49
N LEU A 277 8.51 -7.43 5.99
CA LEU A 277 7.96 -6.66 7.11
C LEU A 277 7.58 -5.26 6.64
N THR A 278 6.31 -4.91 6.81
CA THR A 278 5.74 -3.61 6.51
C THR A 278 5.63 -2.76 7.77
N MET A 279 6.15 -1.55 7.71
CA MET A 279 6.13 -0.63 8.84
C MET A 279 5.81 0.79 8.36
N HIS A 280 5.28 1.59 9.24
CA HIS A 280 4.98 3.00 8.95
C HIS A 280 5.81 3.90 9.87
N PRO A 281 6.63 4.83 9.35
CA PRO A 281 7.40 5.75 10.18
C PRO A 281 6.58 6.42 11.26
N LYS A 282 5.31 6.74 10.95
CA LYS A 282 4.35 7.31 11.89
C LYS A 282 4.09 6.43 13.12
N TYR A 283 4.26 5.12 13.01
CA TYR A 283 4.03 4.17 14.09
C TYR A 283 5.32 3.58 14.66
N ILE A 284 6.13 2.91 13.83
CA ILE A 284 7.35 2.24 14.29
C ILE A 284 8.41 3.19 14.81
N GLY A 285 8.46 4.43 14.34
CA GLY A 285 9.48 5.41 14.70
C GLY A 285 9.40 5.97 16.12
N HIS A 286 8.37 5.61 16.92
CA HIS A 286 8.27 5.99 18.32
C HIS A 286 9.26 5.23 19.21
N ARG A 287 9.65 5.84 20.35
CA ARG A 287 10.74 5.37 21.23
C ARG A 287 10.75 3.88 21.55
N SER A 288 9.61 3.35 22.05
CA SER A 288 9.54 1.93 22.43
C SER A 288 9.46 0.98 21.25
N ARG A 289 8.88 1.44 20.14
CA ARG A 289 8.67 0.63 18.94
C ARG A 289 9.94 0.53 18.12
N ILE A 290 10.68 1.64 17.95
CA ILE A 290 11.98 1.59 17.27
C ILE A 290 13.01 0.77 18.07
N ALA A 291 12.93 0.78 19.41
CA ALA A 291 13.75 -0.08 20.25
C ALA A 291 13.37 -1.57 20.07
N MET A 292 12.09 -1.88 19.93
CA MET A 292 11.63 -3.24 19.62
C MET A 292 12.09 -3.68 18.24
N LEU A 293 12.00 -2.82 17.22
CA LEU A 293 12.53 -3.11 15.88
C LEU A 293 14.04 -3.39 15.92
N GLU A 294 14.79 -2.66 16.75
CA GLU A 294 16.21 -2.93 16.94
C GLU A 294 16.48 -4.31 17.52
N GLU A 295 15.66 -4.77 18.48
CA GLU A 295 15.76 -6.14 19.01
C GLU A 295 15.45 -7.19 17.95
N LEU A 296 14.44 -6.95 17.10
CA LEU A 296 14.12 -7.84 15.97
C LEU A 296 15.29 -7.93 14.98
N VAL A 297 15.88 -6.80 14.61
CA VAL A 297 17.06 -6.77 13.73
C VAL A 297 18.22 -7.56 14.32
N LYS A 298 18.51 -7.39 15.63
CA LYS A 298 19.54 -8.16 16.32
C LYS A 298 19.23 -9.65 16.30
N HIS A 299 17.98 -10.01 16.57
CA HIS A 299 17.52 -11.41 16.56
C HIS A 299 17.76 -12.04 15.18
N ILE A 300 17.30 -11.40 14.11
CA ILE A 300 17.53 -11.85 12.73
C ILE A 300 19.02 -12.01 12.42
N GLN A 301 19.86 -11.07 12.86
CA GLN A 301 21.32 -11.12 12.65
C GLN A 301 22.06 -12.19 13.46
N THR A 302 21.39 -12.85 14.42
CA THR A 302 21.99 -14.05 15.08
C THR A 302 22.01 -15.26 14.15
N HIS A 303 21.17 -15.27 13.13
CA HIS A 303 21.10 -16.33 12.13
C HIS A 303 22.17 -16.17 11.06
N LYS A 304 22.74 -17.29 10.64
CA LYS A 304 23.61 -17.34 9.47
C LYS A 304 22.78 -17.39 8.20
N ASP A 305 23.39 -17.01 7.09
CA ASP A 305 22.75 -17.19 5.78
C ASP A 305 21.42 -16.42 5.62
N VAL A 306 21.38 -15.19 6.14
CA VAL A 306 20.31 -14.21 5.96
C VAL A 306 20.75 -13.15 4.95
N TRP A 307 19.91 -12.88 3.97
CA TRP A 307 20.13 -11.82 2.99
C TRP A 307 19.14 -10.68 3.19
N PHE A 308 19.60 -9.59 3.81
CA PHE A 308 18.82 -8.36 3.84
C PHE A 308 18.90 -7.66 2.49
N ALA A 309 17.75 -7.33 1.91
CA ALA A 309 17.68 -6.73 0.57
C ALA A 309 16.49 -5.78 0.43
N THR A 310 16.55 -4.93 -0.60
CA THR A 310 15.39 -4.15 -1.03
C THR A 310 14.38 -5.02 -1.77
N HIS A 311 13.15 -4.55 -1.90
CA HIS A 311 12.14 -5.25 -2.70
C HIS A 311 12.58 -5.34 -4.17
N GLU A 312 13.20 -4.29 -4.71
CA GLU A 312 13.77 -4.28 -6.06
C GLU A 312 14.81 -5.39 -6.23
N ASP A 313 15.76 -5.54 -5.29
CA ASP A 313 16.80 -6.57 -5.38
C ASP A 313 16.22 -7.98 -5.32
N ILE A 314 15.25 -8.21 -4.42
CA ILE A 314 14.57 -9.51 -4.29
C ILE A 314 13.77 -9.81 -5.55
N ALA A 315 12.99 -8.86 -6.06
CA ALA A 315 12.21 -9.04 -7.28
C ALA A 315 13.09 -9.31 -8.51
N LEU A 316 14.19 -8.57 -8.67
CA LEU A 316 15.16 -8.81 -9.74
C LEU A 316 15.78 -10.20 -9.64
N TYR A 317 16.06 -10.68 -8.44
CA TYR A 317 16.63 -12.01 -8.25
C TYR A 317 15.61 -13.11 -8.51
N ALA A 318 14.39 -12.98 -7.95
CA ALA A 318 13.30 -13.92 -8.17
C ALA A 318 12.88 -13.97 -9.65
N LYS A 319 12.92 -12.84 -10.36
CA LYS A 319 12.56 -12.77 -11.78
C LYS A 319 13.45 -13.64 -12.68
N LYS A 320 14.69 -13.90 -12.31
CA LYS A 320 15.58 -14.80 -13.08
C LYS A 320 14.97 -16.19 -13.26
N SER A 321 14.21 -16.67 -12.28
CA SER A 321 13.50 -17.95 -12.38
C SER A 321 12.32 -17.94 -13.36
N ILE A 322 11.95 -16.75 -13.88
CA ILE A 322 10.95 -16.62 -14.96
C ILE A 322 11.62 -16.82 -16.34
N GLU A 323 12.89 -16.43 -16.45
CA GLU A 323 13.64 -16.40 -17.69
C GLU A 323 14.32 -17.74 -18.01
N ASP A 324 14.51 -18.59 -16.99
CA ASP A 324 15.02 -19.96 -17.10
C ASP A 324 13.86 -20.97 -17.35
#